data_ba52b0d04c40235b987d1f785a392ccf
#
_entry.id   ba52b0d04c40235b987d1f785a392ccf
#
_cell.length_a   1.000
_cell.length_b   1.000
_cell.length_c   1.000
_cell.angle_alpha   90.00
_cell.angle_beta   90.00
_cell.angle_gamma   90.00
#
_symmetry.space_group_name_H-M   'P 1'
#
loop_
_entity.id
_entity.type
_entity.pdbx_description
1 polymer ?
#
loop_
_entity_poly.entity_id
_entity_poly.type
_entity_poly.pdbx_seq_one_letter_code
_entity_poly.pdbx_strand_id
1 'polypeptide(L)'
;MKKSVRIAFASLLIIILTSAMPVFAESISYGSLTFDKNEINSFDRPFMNPYSKALDYTATGLELASLMTPLFLIPTPTQDYWKLGVEYAETIALAWGAKELAKHCVTRYRPYMYFEGAPQSAIDDGDYKDSFFSGHATLSFAAASFTTYQALMYYPDSPYKWITIGISYALCTTTAVLRLSSGNHFMTDVLCGAVVGTALGFFIPWVNHFWFEPSLDVQNPIAMSLFPAGINFSFRF
;
A
#
# COMPACT_ATOMS: atom_id res chain seq x y z
N MET A 1 -18.33 14.95 -14.27
CA MET A 1 -18.72 13.53 -14.48
C MET A 1 -17.98 12.82 -15.61
N LYS A 2 -17.84 13.37 -16.85
CA LYS A 2 -17.22 12.63 -17.97
C LYS A 2 -15.69 12.41 -17.89
N LYS A 3 -14.92 13.26 -17.18
CA LYS A 3 -13.45 13.12 -17.08
C LYS A 3 -13.02 12.12 -15.98
N SER A 4 -13.63 12.15 -14.81
CA SER A 4 -13.33 11.23 -13.70
C SER A 4 -13.58 9.77 -14.09
N VAL A 5 -14.69 9.49 -14.79
CA VAL A 5 -14.99 8.15 -15.33
C VAL A 5 -13.93 7.68 -16.33
N ARG A 6 -13.32 8.59 -17.10
CA ARG A 6 -12.28 8.21 -18.10
C ARG A 6 -10.95 7.84 -17.43
N ILE A 7 -10.60 8.48 -16.32
CA ILE A 7 -9.36 8.14 -15.59
C ILE A 7 -9.56 6.87 -14.79
N ALA A 8 -10.69 6.69 -14.11
CA ALA A 8 -11.03 5.42 -13.47
C ALA A 8 -10.99 4.26 -14.47
N PHE A 9 -11.49 4.45 -15.70
CA PHE A 9 -11.41 3.47 -16.77
C PHE A 9 -9.97 3.23 -17.25
N ALA A 10 -9.15 4.27 -17.38
CA ALA A 10 -7.75 4.14 -17.80
C ALA A 10 -6.92 3.41 -16.72
N SER A 11 -7.13 3.74 -15.44
CA SER A 11 -6.48 3.07 -14.31
C SER A 11 -6.90 1.59 -14.23
N LEU A 12 -8.18 1.30 -14.39
CA LEU A 12 -8.70 -0.07 -14.41
C LEU A 12 -8.15 -0.87 -15.60
N LEU A 13 -8.02 -0.25 -16.77
CA LEU A 13 -7.46 -0.89 -17.96
C LEU A 13 -5.98 -1.23 -17.79
N ILE A 14 -5.19 -0.35 -17.16
CA ILE A 14 -3.78 -0.60 -16.84
C ILE A 14 -3.66 -1.79 -15.87
N ILE A 15 -4.52 -1.87 -14.86
CA ILE A 15 -4.54 -2.98 -13.90
C ILE A 15 -4.89 -4.30 -14.59
N ILE A 16 -5.89 -4.31 -15.46
CA ILE A 16 -6.28 -5.50 -16.22
C ILE A 16 -5.16 -5.95 -17.16
N LEU A 17 -4.47 -5.01 -17.81
CA LEU A 17 -3.35 -5.30 -18.71
C LEU A 17 -2.12 -5.85 -17.95
N THR A 18 -1.84 -5.34 -16.75
CA THR A 18 -0.73 -5.84 -15.93
C THR A 18 -1.01 -7.21 -15.31
N SER A 19 -2.27 -7.50 -14.95
CA SER A 19 -2.66 -8.80 -14.41
C SER A 19 -2.77 -9.92 -15.47
N ALA A 20 -2.84 -9.56 -16.75
CA ALA A 20 -2.97 -10.49 -17.86
C ALA A 20 -1.62 -10.91 -18.50
N MET A 21 -0.48 -10.43 -18.00
CA MET A 21 0.81 -10.86 -18.51
C MET A 21 1.11 -12.31 -18.09
N PRO A 22 1.30 -13.24 -19.05
CA PRO A 22 1.68 -14.61 -18.73
C PRO A 22 3.08 -14.60 -18.09
N VAL A 23 3.16 -15.13 -16.87
CA VAL A 23 4.44 -15.37 -16.20
C VAL A 23 5.11 -16.55 -16.90
N PHE A 24 6.14 -16.28 -17.70
CA PHE A 24 7.11 -17.33 -18.07
C PHE A 24 8.02 -17.58 -16.86
N ALA A 25 7.48 -18.26 -15.85
CA ALA A 25 8.29 -18.75 -14.75
C ALA A 25 9.10 -19.93 -15.27
N GLU A 26 10.42 -19.79 -15.35
CA GLU A 26 11.30 -20.95 -15.42
C GLU A 26 10.99 -21.83 -14.21
N SER A 27 10.65 -23.10 -14.46
CA SER A 27 10.39 -24.09 -13.42
C SER A 27 11.71 -24.53 -12.81
N ILE A 28 12.31 -23.68 -11.97
CA ILE A 28 13.45 -24.09 -11.13
C ILE A 28 12.87 -25.07 -10.11
N SER A 29 13.39 -26.30 -10.10
CA SER A 29 12.98 -27.28 -9.11
C SER A 29 13.38 -26.81 -7.72
N TYR A 30 12.41 -26.68 -6.81
CA TYR A 30 12.64 -26.27 -5.41
C TYR A 30 13.77 -27.06 -4.74
N GLY A 31 13.89 -28.36 -5.00
CA GLY A 31 14.91 -29.23 -4.43
C GLY A 31 16.38 -28.93 -4.83
N SER A 32 16.60 -28.04 -5.81
CA SER A 32 17.93 -27.59 -6.22
C SER A 32 18.37 -26.26 -5.61
N LEU A 33 17.49 -25.58 -4.85
CA LEU A 33 17.77 -24.28 -4.24
C LEU A 33 18.50 -24.46 -2.90
N THR A 34 19.58 -23.72 -2.74
CA THR A 34 20.31 -23.58 -1.47
C THR A 34 20.15 -22.15 -0.95
N PHE A 35 19.88 -21.99 0.34
CA PHE A 35 19.61 -20.69 0.96
C PHE A 35 20.67 -20.40 2.03
N ASP A 36 21.62 -19.51 1.72
CA ASP A 36 22.63 -19.03 2.67
C ASP A 36 22.24 -17.65 3.20
N LYS A 37 22.08 -17.53 4.52
CA LYS A 37 21.81 -16.24 5.21
C LYS A 37 22.89 -15.20 4.97
N ASN A 38 24.10 -15.61 4.64
CA ASN A 38 25.21 -14.69 4.38
C ASN A 38 25.08 -13.94 3.06
N GLU A 39 24.27 -14.43 2.12
CA GLU A 39 23.96 -13.74 0.86
C GLU A 39 23.00 -12.56 1.05
N ILE A 40 22.30 -12.51 2.19
CA ILE A 40 21.37 -11.43 2.51
C ILE A 40 22.16 -10.21 2.98
N ASN A 41 21.78 -9.03 2.47
CA ASN A 41 22.41 -7.77 2.85
C ASN A 41 22.38 -7.52 4.38
N SER A 42 23.35 -6.79 4.89
CA SER A 42 23.55 -6.58 6.33
C SER A 42 22.40 -5.82 7.00
N PHE A 43 21.62 -5.04 6.25
CA PHE A 43 20.48 -4.30 6.77
C PHE A 43 19.25 -5.21 7.01
N ASP A 44 18.98 -6.14 6.10
CA ASP A 44 17.84 -7.04 6.20
C ASP A 44 18.06 -8.24 7.13
N ARG A 45 19.33 -8.71 7.22
CA ARG A 45 19.70 -9.91 7.95
C ARG A 45 19.25 -9.95 9.42
N PRO A 46 19.35 -8.87 10.21
CA PRO A 46 18.90 -8.86 11.61
C PRO A 46 17.39 -9.05 11.81
N PHE A 47 16.59 -8.80 10.77
CA PHE A 47 15.13 -8.85 10.81
C PHE A 47 14.54 -10.13 10.22
N MET A 48 15.39 -11.09 9.80
CA MET A 48 14.94 -12.37 9.27
C MET A 48 14.34 -13.24 10.38
N ASN A 49 13.19 -13.81 10.11
CA ASN A 49 12.48 -14.70 11.03
C ASN A 49 12.01 -15.97 10.32
N PRO A 50 11.88 -17.09 11.03
CA PRO A 50 11.20 -18.27 10.51
C PRO A 50 9.71 -17.99 10.32
N TYR A 51 9.05 -18.83 9.53
CA TYR A 51 7.61 -18.68 9.28
C TYR A 51 6.79 -18.85 10.56
N SER A 52 5.87 -17.93 10.78
CA SER A 52 4.88 -18.03 11.86
C SER A 52 3.46 -17.84 11.30
N LYS A 53 2.72 -18.92 11.20
CA LYS A 53 1.34 -18.92 10.71
C LYS A 53 0.42 -18.00 11.52
N ALA A 54 0.57 -17.96 12.85
CA ALA A 54 -0.26 -17.15 13.71
C ALA A 54 -0.05 -15.65 13.43
N LEU A 55 1.22 -15.20 13.30
CA LEU A 55 1.54 -13.80 13.01
C LEU A 55 1.12 -13.42 11.58
N ASP A 56 1.22 -14.35 10.63
CA ASP A 56 0.81 -14.15 9.24
C ASP A 56 -0.70 -13.88 9.14
N TYR A 57 -1.53 -14.74 9.73
CA TYR A 57 -2.99 -14.53 9.75
C TYR A 57 -3.39 -13.28 10.53
N THR A 58 -2.69 -12.96 11.62
CA THR A 58 -2.94 -11.72 12.37
C THR A 58 -2.61 -10.50 11.52
N ALA A 59 -1.50 -10.53 10.79
CA ALA A 59 -1.13 -9.44 9.86
C ALA A 59 -2.20 -9.24 8.77
N THR A 60 -2.74 -10.32 8.21
CA THR A 60 -3.81 -10.26 7.22
C THR A 60 -5.10 -9.68 7.82
N GLY A 61 -5.45 -10.06 9.04
CA GLY A 61 -6.61 -9.48 9.75
C GLY A 61 -6.45 -7.97 10.00
N LEU A 62 -5.23 -7.53 10.39
CA LEU A 62 -4.94 -6.10 10.58
C LEU A 62 -4.84 -5.32 9.27
N GLU A 63 -4.39 -5.93 8.17
CA GLU A 63 -4.49 -5.34 6.83
C GLU A 63 -5.94 -5.05 6.48
N LEU A 64 -6.84 -6.03 6.66
CA LEU A 64 -8.27 -5.82 6.42
C LEU A 64 -8.84 -4.70 7.29
N ALA A 65 -8.45 -4.64 8.57
CA ALA A 65 -8.84 -3.53 9.44
C ALA A 65 -8.28 -2.19 8.95
N SER A 66 -7.04 -2.16 8.45
CA SER A 66 -6.43 -0.96 7.84
C SER A 66 -7.19 -0.49 6.61
N LEU A 67 -7.62 -1.41 5.75
CA LEU A 67 -8.43 -1.11 4.57
C LEU A 67 -9.82 -0.53 4.92
N MET A 68 -10.32 -0.77 6.13
CA MET A 68 -11.58 -0.21 6.62
C MET A 68 -11.43 1.19 7.24
N THR A 69 -10.22 1.74 7.38
CA THR A 69 -10.01 3.04 8.04
C THR A 69 -10.75 4.23 7.38
N PRO A 70 -11.02 4.29 6.06
CA PRO A 70 -11.85 5.35 5.49
C PRO A 70 -13.29 5.37 6.03
N LEU A 71 -13.79 4.25 6.57
CA LEU A 71 -15.12 4.21 7.20
C LEU A 71 -15.23 5.10 8.44
N PHE A 72 -14.10 5.44 9.08
CA PHE A 72 -14.07 6.40 10.19
C PHE A 72 -14.45 7.82 9.78
N LEU A 73 -14.48 8.09 8.47
CA LEU A 73 -14.90 9.39 7.91
C LEU A 73 -16.43 9.47 7.69
N ILE A 74 -17.15 8.35 7.71
CA ILE A 74 -18.61 8.31 7.47
C ILE A 74 -19.43 9.17 8.45
N PRO A 75 -19.09 9.26 9.76
CA PRO A 75 -19.85 10.11 10.68
C PRO A 75 -19.75 11.62 10.39
N THR A 76 -18.83 12.03 9.51
CA THR A 76 -18.69 13.43 9.11
C THR A 76 -19.64 13.74 7.96
N PRO A 77 -20.48 14.80 8.08
CA PRO A 77 -21.45 15.13 7.04
C PRO A 77 -20.76 15.48 5.73
N THR A 78 -20.96 14.66 4.71
CA THR A 78 -20.57 14.98 3.33
C THR A 78 -21.68 14.52 2.38
N GLN A 79 -21.86 15.25 1.29
CA GLN A 79 -22.84 14.86 0.25
C GLN A 79 -22.21 13.96 -0.83
N ASP A 80 -20.88 13.75 -0.78
CA ASP A 80 -20.11 13.16 -1.87
C ASP A 80 -19.44 11.82 -1.49
N TYR A 81 -20.08 10.99 -0.64
CA TYR A 81 -19.54 9.67 -0.27
C TYR A 81 -19.17 8.77 -1.47
N TRP A 82 -19.89 8.91 -2.58
CA TRP A 82 -19.59 8.16 -3.79
C TRP A 82 -18.25 8.57 -4.41
N LYS A 83 -17.87 9.87 -4.33
CA LYS A 83 -16.56 10.36 -4.79
C LYS A 83 -15.46 9.79 -3.92
N LEU A 84 -15.63 9.87 -2.60
CA LEU A 84 -14.71 9.27 -1.63
C LEU A 84 -14.50 7.78 -1.93
N GLY A 85 -15.59 7.04 -2.21
CA GLY A 85 -15.53 5.62 -2.56
C GLY A 85 -14.78 5.35 -3.86
N VAL A 86 -14.98 6.14 -4.90
CA VAL A 86 -14.27 6.02 -6.18
C VAL A 86 -12.78 6.33 -6.02
N GLU A 87 -12.41 7.43 -5.37
CA GLU A 87 -11.03 7.81 -5.13
C GLU A 87 -10.28 6.77 -4.28
N TYR A 88 -10.97 6.21 -3.29
CA TYR A 88 -10.42 5.13 -2.49
C TYR A 88 -10.21 3.87 -3.31
N ALA A 89 -11.19 3.47 -4.12
CA ALA A 89 -11.07 2.32 -5.01
C ALA A 89 -9.91 2.49 -6.00
N GLU A 90 -9.73 3.68 -6.58
CA GLU A 90 -8.58 4.01 -7.44
C GLU A 90 -7.26 3.88 -6.69
N THR A 91 -7.18 4.41 -5.47
CA THR A 91 -5.98 4.35 -4.64
C THR A 91 -5.57 2.91 -4.35
N ILE A 92 -6.52 2.09 -3.89
CA ILE A 92 -6.25 0.68 -3.57
C ILE A 92 -5.95 -0.13 -4.82
N ALA A 93 -6.65 0.12 -5.92
CA ALA A 93 -6.39 -0.57 -7.18
C ALA A 93 -4.99 -0.28 -7.72
N LEU A 94 -4.52 0.98 -7.66
CA LEU A 94 -3.18 1.33 -8.09
C LEU A 94 -2.10 0.81 -7.13
N ALA A 95 -2.35 0.82 -5.83
CA ALA A 95 -1.44 0.22 -4.84
C ALA A 95 -1.31 -1.29 -5.04
N TRP A 96 -2.43 -1.97 -5.32
CA TRP A 96 -2.45 -3.40 -5.65
C TRP A 96 -1.72 -3.68 -6.97
N GLY A 97 -1.98 -2.91 -8.02
CA GLY A 97 -1.28 -3.03 -9.31
C GLY A 97 0.23 -2.81 -9.18
N ALA A 98 0.66 -1.83 -8.39
CA ALA A 98 2.08 -1.56 -8.16
C ALA A 98 2.80 -2.74 -7.47
N LYS A 99 2.16 -3.38 -6.47
CA LYS A 99 2.75 -4.57 -5.83
C LYS A 99 2.81 -5.77 -6.76
N GLU A 100 1.78 -5.99 -7.59
CA GLU A 100 1.79 -7.09 -8.56
C GLU A 100 2.88 -6.87 -9.62
N LEU A 101 3.01 -5.64 -10.14
CA LEU A 101 4.06 -5.31 -11.09
C LEU A 101 5.45 -5.56 -10.49
N ALA A 102 5.69 -5.18 -9.24
CA ALA A 102 6.97 -5.41 -8.58
C ALA A 102 7.27 -6.90 -8.43
N LYS A 103 6.30 -7.72 -8.03
CA LYS A 103 6.45 -9.18 -7.94
C LYS A 103 6.76 -9.85 -9.29
N HIS A 104 6.19 -9.34 -10.37
CA HIS A 104 6.50 -9.83 -11.72
C HIS A 104 7.91 -9.43 -12.20
N CYS A 105 8.41 -8.27 -11.76
CA CYS A 105 9.70 -7.75 -12.20
C CYS A 105 10.88 -8.19 -11.32
N VAL A 106 10.63 -8.53 -10.05
CA VAL A 106 11.67 -8.78 -9.04
C VAL A 106 11.44 -10.12 -8.36
N THR A 107 12.23 -11.11 -8.72
CA THR A 107 12.28 -12.38 -7.99
C THR A 107 13.11 -12.18 -6.71
N ARG A 108 12.47 -12.36 -5.55
CA ARG A 108 13.14 -12.30 -4.26
C ARG A 108 12.56 -13.36 -3.33
N TYR A 109 13.40 -14.28 -2.89
CA TYR A 109 12.99 -15.33 -1.96
C TYR A 109 12.62 -14.73 -0.61
N ARG A 110 11.58 -15.29 0.04
CA ARG A 110 11.13 -14.82 1.34
C ARG A 110 12.06 -15.21 2.47
N PRO A 111 12.13 -14.43 3.60
CA PRO A 111 13.01 -14.74 4.73
C PRO A 111 12.85 -16.16 5.28
N TYR A 112 11.63 -16.68 5.37
CA TYR A 112 11.37 -18.02 5.91
C TYR A 112 12.05 -19.13 5.11
N MET A 113 12.41 -18.91 3.84
CA MET A 113 13.14 -19.90 3.01
C MET A 113 14.55 -20.17 3.52
N TYR A 114 15.11 -19.29 4.32
CA TYR A 114 16.44 -19.41 4.93
C TYR A 114 16.39 -20.10 6.30
N PHE A 115 15.25 -20.65 6.68
CA PHE A 115 15.01 -21.41 7.93
C PHE A 115 14.35 -22.74 7.62
N GLU A 116 14.37 -23.65 8.60
CA GLU A 116 13.59 -24.88 8.51
C GLU A 116 12.08 -24.59 8.69
N GLY A 117 11.25 -25.41 8.05
CA GLY A 117 9.80 -25.34 8.21
C GLY A 117 9.10 -24.27 7.35
N ALA A 118 9.64 -23.96 6.16
CA ALA A 118 8.94 -23.16 5.17
C ALA A 118 7.55 -23.76 4.84
N PRO A 119 6.49 -22.94 4.69
CA PRO A 119 5.14 -23.43 4.44
C PRO A 119 5.04 -24.08 3.06
N GLN A 120 4.64 -25.37 3.01
CA GLN A 120 4.55 -26.11 1.77
C GLN A 120 3.58 -25.47 0.77
N SER A 121 2.46 -24.90 1.24
CA SER A 121 1.50 -24.21 0.38
C SER A 121 2.13 -23.02 -0.37
N ALA A 122 3.00 -22.25 0.28
CA ALA A 122 3.68 -21.13 -0.35
C ALA A 122 4.73 -21.59 -1.40
N ILE A 123 5.28 -22.79 -1.22
CA ILE A 123 6.17 -23.41 -2.20
C ILE A 123 5.36 -23.88 -3.41
N ASP A 124 4.25 -24.56 -3.19
CA ASP A 124 3.39 -25.10 -4.23
C ASP A 124 2.76 -23.98 -5.08
N ASP A 125 2.36 -22.88 -4.43
CA ASP A 125 1.75 -21.69 -5.09
C ASP A 125 2.80 -20.76 -5.73
N GLY A 126 4.10 -20.99 -5.48
CA GLY A 126 5.18 -20.12 -5.97
C GLY A 126 5.36 -18.82 -5.21
N ASP A 127 4.61 -18.57 -4.13
CA ASP A 127 4.66 -17.34 -3.33
C ASP A 127 6.00 -17.13 -2.59
N TYR A 128 6.77 -18.23 -2.39
CA TYR A 128 8.07 -18.20 -1.74
C TYR A 128 9.12 -17.30 -2.41
N LYS A 129 8.94 -16.97 -3.68
CA LYS A 129 9.86 -16.13 -4.49
C LYS A 129 9.34 -14.68 -4.67
N ASP A 130 8.20 -14.34 -4.09
CA ASP A 130 7.48 -13.07 -4.29
C ASP A 130 7.57 -12.17 -3.05
N SER A 131 8.80 -11.98 -2.51
CA SER A 131 9.00 -11.18 -1.31
C SER A 131 8.91 -9.68 -1.58
N PHE A 132 9.42 -9.17 -2.71
CA PHE A 132 9.55 -7.73 -2.95
C PHE A 132 8.39 -7.18 -3.79
N PHE A 133 7.82 -6.06 -3.37
CA PHE A 133 7.77 -5.50 -2.04
C PHE A 133 6.53 -5.99 -1.28
N SER A 134 6.45 -5.70 0.04
CA SER A 134 5.35 -6.17 0.88
C SER A 134 3.99 -5.60 0.46
N GLY A 135 3.10 -6.44 -0.06
CA GLY A 135 1.74 -6.05 -0.44
C GLY A 135 0.90 -5.60 0.75
N HIS A 136 0.96 -6.32 1.88
CA HIS A 136 0.26 -5.94 3.11
C HIS A 136 0.68 -4.55 3.61
N ALA A 137 1.98 -4.24 3.61
CA ALA A 137 2.46 -2.90 3.96
C ALA A 137 1.94 -1.86 2.96
N THR A 138 2.03 -2.14 1.66
CA THR A 138 1.60 -1.20 0.61
C THR A 138 0.13 -0.83 0.74
N LEU A 139 -0.75 -1.81 0.84
CA LEU A 139 -2.20 -1.58 0.90
C LEU A 139 -2.61 -0.91 2.22
N SER A 140 -2.04 -1.35 3.35
CA SER A 140 -2.34 -0.76 4.66
C SER A 140 -1.87 0.70 4.75
N PHE A 141 -0.66 1.03 4.26
CA PHE A 141 -0.16 2.40 4.24
C PHE A 141 -0.89 3.28 3.22
N ALA A 142 -1.33 2.72 2.08
CA ALA A 142 -2.15 3.45 1.13
C ALA A 142 -3.50 3.85 1.75
N ALA A 143 -4.17 2.92 2.45
CA ALA A 143 -5.42 3.21 3.14
C ALA A 143 -5.25 4.25 4.26
N ALA A 144 -4.21 4.13 5.10
CA ALA A 144 -3.92 5.08 6.17
C ALA A 144 -3.63 6.49 5.63
N SER A 145 -2.85 6.58 4.56
CA SER A 145 -2.47 7.86 3.93
C SER A 145 -3.64 8.50 3.19
N PHE A 146 -4.47 7.71 2.51
CA PHE A 146 -5.73 8.16 1.93
C PHE A 146 -6.65 8.73 3.02
N THR A 147 -6.87 7.98 4.09
CA THR A 147 -7.70 8.42 5.22
C THR A 147 -7.16 9.73 5.84
N THR A 148 -5.84 9.85 5.94
CA THR A 148 -5.18 11.06 6.45
C THR A 148 -5.42 12.25 5.53
N TYR A 149 -5.23 12.08 4.22
CA TYR A 149 -5.48 13.13 3.23
C TYR A 149 -6.92 13.64 3.34
N GLN A 150 -7.88 12.72 3.31
CA GLN A 150 -9.30 13.06 3.42
C GLN A 150 -9.63 13.77 4.75
N ALA A 151 -9.10 13.26 5.87
CA ALA A 151 -9.34 13.85 7.18
C ALA A 151 -8.80 15.30 7.29
N LEU A 152 -7.64 15.58 6.70
CA LEU A 152 -7.03 16.90 6.74
C LEU A 152 -7.66 17.89 5.77
N MET A 153 -8.04 17.44 4.57
CA MET A 153 -8.53 18.31 3.50
C MET A 153 -10.03 18.60 3.61
N TYR A 154 -10.83 17.57 3.87
CA TYR A 154 -12.28 17.70 3.84
C TYR A 154 -12.93 17.79 5.23
N TYR A 155 -12.18 17.41 6.29
CA TYR A 155 -12.70 17.43 7.67
C TYR A 155 -11.74 18.13 8.64
N PRO A 156 -11.22 19.36 8.29
CA PRO A 156 -10.20 20.03 9.08
C PRO A 156 -10.66 20.36 10.52
N ASP A 157 -11.96 20.57 10.72
CA ASP A 157 -12.53 20.94 12.02
C ASP A 157 -13.05 19.72 12.80
N SER A 158 -12.94 18.51 12.27
CA SER A 158 -13.38 17.32 12.97
C SER A 158 -12.55 17.09 14.26
N PRO A 159 -13.20 16.98 15.42
CA PRO A 159 -12.48 16.69 16.67
C PRO A 159 -11.84 15.31 16.69
N TYR A 160 -12.31 14.40 15.82
CA TYR A 160 -11.85 13.02 15.75
C TYR A 160 -10.72 12.80 14.75
N LYS A 161 -10.36 13.79 13.94
CA LYS A 161 -9.37 13.61 12.84
C LYS A 161 -8.05 13.02 13.32
N TRP A 162 -7.50 13.50 14.43
CA TRP A 162 -6.21 13.03 14.94
C TRP A 162 -6.29 11.61 15.49
N ILE A 163 -7.42 11.23 16.09
CA ILE A 163 -7.66 9.85 16.55
C ILE A 163 -7.76 8.92 15.34
N THR A 164 -8.52 9.32 14.32
CA THR A 164 -8.66 8.56 13.07
C THR A 164 -7.30 8.33 12.41
N ILE A 165 -6.50 9.39 12.25
CA ILE A 165 -5.14 9.31 11.70
C ILE A 165 -4.26 8.38 12.55
N GLY A 166 -4.28 8.58 13.88
CA GLY A 166 -3.48 7.79 14.81
C GLY A 166 -3.79 6.29 14.74
N ILE A 167 -5.08 5.93 14.74
CA ILE A 167 -5.51 4.53 14.63
C ILE A 167 -5.09 3.95 13.25
N SER A 168 -5.26 4.71 12.17
CA SER A 168 -4.90 4.24 10.82
C SER A 168 -3.40 3.91 10.72
N TYR A 169 -2.52 4.79 11.24
CA TYR A 169 -1.09 4.52 11.25
C TYR A 169 -0.67 3.46 12.26
N ALA A 170 -1.36 3.31 13.38
CA ALA A 170 -1.11 2.22 14.31
C ALA A 170 -1.40 0.86 13.65
N LEU A 171 -2.52 0.74 12.94
CA LEU A 171 -2.90 -0.49 12.24
C LEU A 171 -1.89 -0.84 11.13
N CYS A 172 -1.57 0.09 10.23
CA CYS A 172 -0.65 -0.21 9.13
C CYS A 172 0.78 -0.49 9.63
N THR A 173 1.26 0.22 10.66
CA THR A 173 2.56 -0.04 11.25
C THR A 173 2.61 -1.41 11.93
N THR A 174 1.58 -1.78 12.67
CA THR A 174 1.49 -3.10 13.30
C THR A 174 1.44 -4.20 12.25
N THR A 175 0.66 -4.02 11.17
CA THR A 175 0.65 -4.94 10.02
C THR A 175 2.07 -5.13 9.48
N ALA A 176 2.79 -4.04 9.23
CA ALA A 176 4.16 -4.05 8.71
C ALA A 176 5.13 -4.81 9.62
N VAL A 177 5.08 -4.55 10.94
CA VAL A 177 5.89 -5.27 11.95
C VAL A 177 5.57 -6.76 11.97
N LEU A 178 4.30 -7.12 11.88
CA LEU A 178 3.90 -8.53 11.86
C LEU A 178 4.37 -9.24 10.59
N ARG A 179 4.45 -8.56 9.44
CA ARG A 179 5.01 -9.16 8.20
C ARG A 179 6.49 -9.47 8.33
N LEU A 180 7.25 -8.67 9.06
CA LEU A 180 8.64 -8.98 9.42
C LEU A 180 8.71 -10.17 10.37
N SER A 181 7.96 -10.09 11.48
CA SER A 181 8.00 -11.09 12.55
C SER A 181 7.47 -12.45 12.10
N SER A 182 6.59 -12.50 11.11
CA SER A 182 6.06 -13.74 10.53
C SER A 182 7.02 -14.42 9.52
N GLY A 183 8.17 -13.80 9.22
CA GLY A 183 9.15 -14.32 8.27
C GLY A 183 8.75 -14.17 6.80
N ASN A 184 7.69 -13.43 6.50
CA ASN A 184 7.19 -13.28 5.12
C ASN A 184 7.97 -12.26 4.30
N HIS A 185 8.52 -11.20 4.94
CA HIS A 185 9.16 -10.09 4.26
C HIS A 185 10.42 -9.63 4.97
N PHE A 186 11.38 -9.09 4.22
CA PHE A 186 12.52 -8.38 4.75
C PHE A 186 12.15 -6.95 5.14
N MET A 187 13.02 -6.28 5.91
CA MET A 187 12.82 -4.88 6.29
C MET A 187 12.72 -3.96 5.06
N THR A 188 13.57 -4.16 4.06
CA THR A 188 13.52 -3.37 2.82
C THR A 188 12.24 -3.58 2.04
N ASP A 189 11.64 -4.79 2.02
CA ASP A 189 10.36 -5.05 1.36
C ASP A 189 9.24 -4.25 2.01
N VAL A 190 9.22 -4.24 3.33
CA VAL A 190 8.21 -3.54 4.13
C VAL A 190 8.35 -2.03 4.00
N LEU A 191 9.58 -1.50 4.07
CA LEU A 191 9.84 -0.07 3.91
C LEU A 191 9.47 0.42 2.50
N CYS A 192 9.86 -0.32 1.46
CA CYS A 192 9.47 0.01 0.09
C CYS A 192 7.94 -0.02 -0.08
N GLY A 193 7.28 -1.05 0.44
CA GLY A 193 5.82 -1.13 0.42
C GLY A 193 5.16 0.04 1.13
N ALA A 194 5.65 0.42 2.33
CA ALA A 194 5.15 1.56 3.08
C ALA A 194 5.33 2.89 2.32
N VAL A 195 6.48 3.11 1.69
CA VAL A 195 6.75 4.32 0.88
C VAL A 195 5.82 4.38 -0.32
N VAL A 196 5.70 3.29 -1.09
CA VAL A 196 4.82 3.23 -2.27
C VAL A 196 3.36 3.43 -1.87
N GLY A 197 2.90 2.73 -0.83
CA GLY A 197 1.53 2.87 -0.33
C GLY A 197 1.23 4.30 0.14
N THR A 198 2.15 4.89 0.93
CA THR A 198 2.00 6.28 1.39
C THR A 198 1.95 7.25 0.22
N ALA A 199 2.85 7.11 -0.75
CA ALA A 199 2.87 7.98 -1.93
C ALA A 199 1.56 7.91 -2.71
N LEU A 200 1.05 6.72 -3.00
CA LEU A 200 -0.21 6.55 -3.72
C LEU A 200 -1.42 7.03 -2.92
N GLY A 201 -1.44 6.76 -1.60
CA GLY A 201 -2.51 7.20 -0.70
C GLY A 201 -2.66 8.72 -0.60
N PHE A 202 -1.58 9.49 -0.79
CA PHE A 202 -1.62 10.95 -0.88
C PHE A 202 -1.79 11.45 -2.31
N PHE A 203 -1.09 10.85 -3.27
CA PHE A 203 -1.03 11.35 -4.65
C PHE A 203 -2.36 11.22 -5.38
N ILE A 204 -3.06 10.10 -5.24
CA ILE A 204 -4.31 9.87 -5.98
C ILE A 204 -5.41 10.86 -5.57
N PRO A 205 -5.77 11.02 -4.27
CA PRO A 205 -6.76 12.02 -3.89
C PRO A 205 -6.29 13.45 -4.17
N TRP A 206 -4.97 13.74 -4.09
CA TRP A 206 -4.43 15.03 -4.46
C TRP A 206 -4.65 15.35 -5.95
N VAL A 207 -4.39 14.40 -6.86
CA VAL A 207 -4.65 14.55 -8.29
C VAL A 207 -6.14 14.78 -8.54
N ASN A 208 -7.00 13.99 -7.91
CA ASN A 208 -8.45 14.15 -8.05
C ASN A 208 -8.91 15.53 -7.57
N HIS A 209 -8.42 15.99 -6.43
CA HIS A 209 -8.72 17.31 -5.89
C HIS A 209 -8.29 18.42 -6.83
N PHE A 210 -7.03 18.46 -7.25
CA PHE A 210 -6.49 19.57 -8.05
C PHE A 210 -7.02 19.62 -9.49
N TRP A 211 -7.24 18.48 -10.11
CA TRP A 211 -7.55 18.41 -11.54
C TRP A 211 -9.04 18.32 -11.82
N PHE A 212 -9.83 17.88 -10.86
CA PHE A 212 -11.26 17.64 -11.05
C PHE A 212 -12.17 18.54 -10.21
N GLU A 213 -11.66 19.18 -9.16
CA GLU A 213 -12.38 20.10 -8.30
C GLU A 213 -11.63 21.44 -8.12
N PRO A 214 -11.27 22.15 -9.19
CA PRO A 214 -10.48 23.38 -9.11
C PRO A 214 -11.20 24.56 -8.40
N SER A 215 -12.46 24.39 -8.02
CA SER A 215 -13.28 25.42 -7.35
C SER A 215 -13.27 25.35 -5.83
N LEU A 216 -12.61 24.38 -5.22
CA LEU A 216 -12.39 24.38 -3.79
C LEU A 216 -11.28 25.38 -3.49
N ASP A 217 -11.70 26.55 -2.99
CA ASP A 217 -10.80 27.62 -2.57
C ASP A 217 -9.90 27.08 -1.44
N VAL A 218 -8.63 26.79 -1.78
CA VAL A 218 -7.66 26.24 -0.84
C VAL A 218 -7.23 27.35 0.12
N GLN A 219 -8.14 27.79 0.99
CA GLN A 219 -7.83 28.71 2.08
C GLN A 219 -7.23 27.97 3.31
N ASN A 220 -6.94 26.68 3.18
CA ASN A 220 -6.44 25.91 4.30
C ASN A 220 -4.91 25.95 4.35
N PRO A 221 -4.27 26.72 5.26
CA PRO A 221 -2.82 26.85 5.33
C PRO A 221 -2.10 25.51 5.65
N ILE A 222 -2.82 24.52 6.16
CA ILE A 222 -2.28 23.17 6.44
C ILE A 222 -1.99 22.42 5.14
N ALA A 223 -2.80 22.61 4.09
CA ALA A 223 -2.58 21.97 2.79
C ALA A 223 -1.28 22.45 2.12
N MET A 224 -0.87 23.71 2.35
CA MET A 224 0.38 24.25 1.85
C MET A 224 1.61 23.80 2.64
N SER A 225 1.46 23.43 3.92
CA SER A 225 2.58 23.06 4.78
C SER A 225 2.98 21.57 4.67
N LEU A 226 2.15 20.71 4.10
CA LEU A 226 2.46 19.30 3.86
C LEU A 226 3.46 19.08 2.70
N PHE A 227 3.72 20.10 1.90
CA PHE A 227 4.77 20.09 0.89
C PHE A 227 5.84 21.14 1.24
N PRO A 228 6.94 20.76 1.91
CA PRO A 228 8.00 21.68 2.32
C PRO A 228 8.81 22.28 1.17
N ALA A 229 8.59 21.83 -0.07
CA ALA A 229 9.23 22.40 -1.24
C ALA A 229 8.26 23.35 -1.96
N GLY A 230 8.09 24.59 -1.48
CA GLY A 230 7.24 25.65 -2.03
C GLY A 230 7.31 25.87 -3.54
N ILE A 231 6.89 24.90 -4.32
CA ILE A 231 6.72 25.02 -5.78
C ILE A 231 5.29 25.47 -6.01
N ASN A 232 5.09 26.78 -6.02
CA ASN A 232 3.86 27.40 -6.47
C ASN A 232 3.80 27.34 -8.00
N PHE A 233 3.11 26.36 -8.55
CA PHE A 233 2.70 26.41 -9.95
C PHE A 233 1.38 27.16 -10.07
N SER A 234 1.42 28.46 -10.32
CA SER A 234 0.25 29.22 -10.75
C SER A 234 0.17 29.19 -12.28
N PHE A 235 -0.64 28.29 -12.84
CA PHE A 235 -1.05 28.40 -14.24
C PHE A 235 -2.31 29.27 -14.29
N ARG A 236 -2.19 30.50 -14.78
CA ARG A 236 -3.33 31.30 -15.29
C ARG A 236 -3.50 30.93 -16.77
N PHE A 237 -4.66 30.41 -17.10
CA PHE A 237 -5.18 30.39 -18.46
C PHE A 237 -6.22 31.49 -18.61
#